data_97a8dbf3b06b40a79e1c7f45f7898e71
#
_entry.id   97a8dbf3b06b40a79e1c7f45f7898e71
#
_cell.length_a   1.000
_cell.length_b   1.000
_cell.length_c   1.000
_cell.angle_alpha   90.00
_cell.angle_beta   90.00
_cell.angle_gamma   90.00
#
_symmetry.space_group_name_H-M   'P 1'
#
loop_
_entity.id
_entity.type
_entity.pdbx_description
1 polymer ?
#
loop_
_entity_poly.entity_id
_entity_poly.type
_entity_poly.pdbx_seq_one_letter_code
_entity_poly.pdbx_strand_id
1 'polypeptide(L)'
;MLYLSYSQVNNPPRSLSRQQGSALMLALFVIIVVILLGSALVKVLSTSSETLAQEVIGTRALMAANSGMQAHLQKTFPLNLAAACPADDEYESFSGVAGLYHCNASVSCELYAPDVESVNYFRLTSTGECGSSAIAEGSTGIVRSSRTIQVEARSL
;
A
#
# COMPACT_ATOMS: atom_id res chain seq x y z
N MET A 1 71.34 -37.83 47.94
CA MET A 1 71.42 -37.62 46.50
C MET A 1 70.27 -38.37 45.84
N LEU A 2 69.21 -37.66 45.50
CA LEU A 2 68.00 -38.22 44.83
C LEU A 2 68.02 -37.79 43.38
N TYR A 3 68.21 -38.75 42.47
CA TYR A 3 68.16 -38.56 41.02
C TYR A 3 66.65 -38.65 40.62
N LEU A 4 66.11 -37.54 40.21
CA LEU A 4 64.78 -37.52 39.55
C LEU A 4 64.92 -37.83 38.04
N SER A 5 64.49 -39.00 37.61
CA SER A 5 64.48 -39.45 36.25
C SER A 5 63.24 -38.79 35.53
N TYR A 6 63.52 -37.83 34.63
CA TYR A 6 62.49 -37.18 33.84
C TYR A 6 62.17 -38.05 32.63
N SER A 7 60.99 -38.70 32.67
CA SER A 7 60.47 -39.49 31.58
C SER A 7 59.94 -38.52 30.52
N GLN A 8 60.59 -38.41 29.39
CA GLN A 8 60.10 -37.70 28.19
C GLN A 8 59.01 -38.53 27.56
N VAL A 9 57.78 -37.98 27.67
CA VAL A 9 56.62 -38.48 26.92
C VAL A 9 56.74 -38.03 25.46
N ASN A 10 57.21 -38.91 24.59
CA ASN A 10 57.18 -38.72 23.14
C ASN A 10 55.76 -38.79 22.64
N ASN A 11 55.10 -37.67 22.47
CA ASN A 11 53.87 -37.57 21.72
C ASN A 11 54.21 -37.54 20.21
N PRO A 12 53.73 -38.52 19.42
CA PRO A 12 53.90 -38.45 17.99
C PRO A 12 53.08 -37.30 17.42
N PRO A 13 53.57 -36.57 16.40
CA PRO A 13 52.81 -35.52 15.76
C PRO A 13 51.56 -36.14 15.13
N ARG A 14 50.38 -35.67 15.57
CA ARG A 14 49.11 -36.00 14.91
C ARG A 14 49.18 -35.49 13.48
N SER A 15 49.32 -36.39 12.52
CA SER A 15 49.17 -36.08 11.10
C SER A 15 47.76 -35.57 10.87
N LEU A 16 47.62 -34.25 10.69
CA LEU A 16 46.40 -33.66 10.17
C LEU A 16 46.23 -34.19 8.75
N SER A 17 45.38 -35.20 8.61
CA SER A 17 45.00 -35.71 7.30
C SER A 17 44.39 -34.57 6.48
N ARG A 18 45.01 -34.26 5.37
CA ARG A 18 44.56 -33.27 4.40
C ARG A 18 43.26 -33.70 3.78
N GLN A 19 42.11 -33.30 4.37
CA GLN A 19 40.80 -33.38 3.74
C GLN A 19 40.59 -32.11 2.89
N GLN A 20 41.37 -31.91 1.85
CA GLN A 20 41.36 -30.69 1.04
C GLN A 20 40.34 -30.71 -0.13
N GLY A 21 39.75 -31.87 -0.48
CA GLY A 21 38.83 -31.97 -1.61
C GLY A 21 37.34 -31.72 -1.27
N SER A 22 36.90 -32.13 -0.08
CA SER A 22 35.49 -32.08 0.35
C SER A 22 35.06 -30.68 0.81
N ALA A 23 35.92 -29.91 1.45
CA ALA A 23 35.62 -28.59 1.99
C ALA A 23 35.28 -27.56 0.90
N LEU A 24 35.95 -27.64 -0.26
CA LEU A 24 35.73 -26.71 -1.37
C LEU A 24 34.37 -26.92 -2.02
N MET A 25 33.95 -28.19 -2.21
CA MET A 25 32.62 -28.51 -2.73
C MET A 25 31.52 -28.04 -1.79
N LEU A 26 31.70 -28.22 -0.49
CA LEU A 26 30.74 -27.81 0.53
C LEU A 26 30.66 -26.28 0.61
N ALA A 27 31.79 -25.58 0.55
CA ALA A 27 31.83 -24.11 0.53
C ALA A 27 31.11 -23.54 -0.70
N LEU A 28 31.34 -24.11 -1.88
CA LEU A 28 30.67 -23.68 -3.12
C LEU A 28 29.15 -23.93 -3.05
N PHE A 29 28.72 -25.05 -2.51
CA PHE A 29 27.29 -25.33 -2.30
C PHE A 29 26.63 -24.31 -1.36
N VAL A 30 27.27 -24.02 -0.22
CA VAL A 30 26.77 -23.03 0.75
C VAL A 30 26.65 -21.66 0.12
N ILE A 31 27.63 -21.22 -0.65
CA ILE A 31 27.60 -19.92 -1.34
C ILE A 31 26.40 -19.85 -2.31
N ILE A 32 26.17 -20.88 -3.11
CA ILE A 32 25.04 -20.93 -4.05
C ILE A 32 23.71 -20.83 -3.29
N VAL A 33 23.54 -21.61 -2.22
CA VAL A 33 22.33 -21.59 -1.40
C VAL A 33 22.09 -20.21 -0.78
N VAL A 34 23.11 -19.57 -0.24
CA VAL A 34 23.00 -18.22 0.37
C VAL A 34 22.63 -17.17 -0.68
N ILE A 35 23.20 -17.24 -1.89
CA ILE A 35 22.84 -16.33 -2.98
C ILE A 35 21.38 -16.52 -3.40
N LEU A 36 20.89 -17.75 -3.53
CA LEU A 36 19.51 -18.04 -3.88
C LEU A 36 18.52 -17.54 -2.81
N LEU A 37 18.83 -17.79 -1.54
CA LEU A 37 18.01 -17.28 -0.42
C LEU A 37 18.01 -15.75 -0.36
N GLY A 38 19.18 -15.13 -0.53
CA GLY A 38 19.31 -13.67 -0.56
C GLY A 38 18.51 -13.04 -1.68
N SER A 39 18.55 -13.61 -2.88
CA SER A 39 17.79 -13.11 -4.03
C SER A 39 16.26 -13.21 -3.82
N ALA A 40 15.79 -14.27 -3.16
CA ALA A 40 14.38 -14.44 -2.82
C ALA A 40 13.91 -13.37 -1.82
N LEU A 41 14.70 -13.06 -0.79
CA LEU A 41 14.39 -12.02 0.19
C LEU A 41 14.30 -10.64 -0.45
N VAL A 42 15.21 -10.29 -1.35
CA VAL A 42 15.19 -8.99 -2.05
C VAL A 42 13.90 -8.84 -2.86
N LYS A 43 13.45 -9.87 -3.55
CA LYS A 43 12.18 -9.83 -4.30
C LYS A 43 10.98 -9.58 -3.39
N VAL A 44 10.90 -10.27 -2.25
CA VAL A 44 9.79 -10.09 -1.29
C VAL A 44 9.77 -8.65 -0.74
N LEU A 45 10.92 -8.09 -0.38
CA LEU A 45 11.01 -6.72 0.12
C LEU A 45 10.61 -5.68 -0.94
N SER A 46 11.02 -5.86 -2.19
CA SER A 46 10.66 -4.98 -3.29
C SER A 46 9.15 -4.95 -3.52
N THR A 47 8.51 -6.12 -3.60
CA THR A 47 7.05 -6.22 -3.79
C THR A 47 6.28 -5.62 -2.61
N SER A 48 6.77 -5.78 -1.39
CA SER A 48 6.15 -5.22 -0.18
C SER A 48 6.13 -3.70 -0.19
N SER A 49 7.20 -3.04 -0.64
CA SER A 49 7.27 -1.58 -0.69
C SER A 49 6.29 -0.96 -1.71
N GLU A 50 6.11 -1.60 -2.87
CA GLU A 50 5.13 -1.17 -3.87
C GLU A 50 3.69 -1.30 -3.34
N THR A 51 3.38 -2.40 -2.66
CA THR A 51 2.06 -2.64 -2.08
C THR A 51 1.72 -1.58 -1.03
N LEU A 52 2.66 -1.23 -0.15
CA LEU A 52 2.48 -0.18 0.86
C LEU A 52 2.22 1.19 0.23
N ALA A 53 2.93 1.54 -0.83
CA ALA A 53 2.72 2.81 -1.53
C ALA A 53 1.30 2.88 -2.14
N GLN A 54 0.82 1.80 -2.75
CA GLN A 54 -0.53 1.71 -3.30
C GLN A 54 -1.60 1.77 -2.21
N GLU A 55 -1.38 1.15 -1.05
CA GLU A 55 -2.32 1.20 0.07
C GLU A 55 -2.46 2.62 0.63
N VAL A 56 -1.34 3.33 0.82
CA VAL A 56 -1.36 4.72 1.29
C VAL A 56 -2.11 5.64 0.31
N ILE A 57 -1.89 5.49 -1.00
CA ILE A 57 -2.60 6.29 -2.00
C ILE A 57 -4.07 5.87 -2.07
N GLY A 58 -4.39 4.59 -1.88
CA GLY A 58 -5.75 4.09 -1.81
C GLY A 58 -6.54 4.66 -0.63
N THR A 59 -5.93 4.77 0.54
CA THR A 59 -6.58 5.40 1.70
C THR A 59 -6.81 6.89 1.50
N ARG A 60 -5.89 7.60 0.85
CA ARG A 60 -6.07 9.01 0.47
C ARG A 60 -7.20 9.20 -0.54
N ALA A 61 -7.31 8.32 -1.54
CA ALA A 61 -8.40 8.31 -2.50
C ALA A 61 -9.77 8.09 -1.80
N LEU A 62 -9.82 7.19 -0.82
CA LEU A 62 -11.01 7.00 -0.01
C LEU A 62 -11.38 8.23 0.82
N MET A 63 -10.39 8.92 1.40
CA MET A 63 -10.63 10.16 2.14
C MET A 63 -11.15 11.27 1.21
N ALA A 64 -10.63 11.39 0.00
CA ALA A 64 -11.12 12.32 -1.00
C ALA A 64 -12.57 12.03 -1.38
N ALA A 65 -12.92 10.74 -1.63
CA ALA A 65 -14.29 10.31 -1.90
C ALA A 65 -15.24 10.66 -0.75
N ASN A 66 -14.84 10.40 0.49
CA ASN A 66 -15.64 10.76 1.67
C ASN A 66 -15.84 12.27 1.81
N SER A 67 -14.82 13.07 1.55
CA SER A 67 -14.90 14.53 1.62
C SER A 67 -15.87 15.08 0.57
N GLY A 68 -15.78 14.59 -0.67
CA GLY A 68 -16.72 14.93 -1.73
C GLY A 68 -18.16 14.51 -1.40
N MET A 69 -18.34 13.30 -0.88
CA MET A 69 -19.64 12.79 -0.46
C MET A 69 -20.31 13.68 0.60
N GLN A 70 -19.54 14.05 1.64
CA GLN A 70 -20.07 14.92 2.71
C GLN A 70 -20.47 16.30 2.21
N ALA A 71 -19.66 16.90 1.34
CA ALA A 71 -19.97 18.19 0.74
C ALA A 71 -21.23 18.12 -0.13
N HIS A 72 -21.37 17.05 -0.92
CA HIS A 72 -22.52 16.87 -1.78
C HIS A 72 -23.81 16.53 -1.00
N LEU A 73 -23.72 15.74 0.08
CA LEU A 73 -24.84 15.49 0.99
C LEU A 73 -25.40 16.78 1.61
N GLN A 74 -24.55 17.73 1.98
CA GLN A 74 -25.00 19.03 2.49
C GLN A 74 -25.77 19.83 1.43
N LYS A 75 -25.43 19.69 0.16
CA LYS A 75 -26.14 20.32 -0.95
C LYS A 75 -27.47 19.60 -1.26
N THR A 76 -27.48 18.27 -1.16
CA THR A 76 -28.67 17.45 -1.40
C THR A 76 -29.73 17.62 -0.31
N PHE A 77 -29.33 17.82 0.94
CA PHE A 77 -30.19 17.95 2.11
C PHE A 77 -29.99 19.29 2.83
N PRO A 78 -30.35 20.43 2.21
CA PRO A 78 -30.25 21.71 2.84
C PRO A 78 -31.25 21.86 3.99
N LEU A 79 -30.88 22.55 5.07
CA LEU A 79 -31.70 22.67 6.28
C LEU A 79 -33.07 23.34 6.09
N ASN A 80 -33.20 24.22 5.08
CA ASN A 80 -34.38 25.06 4.91
C ASN A 80 -35.07 24.87 3.56
N LEU A 81 -34.71 23.87 2.78
CA LEU A 81 -35.26 23.60 1.47
C LEU A 81 -35.57 22.10 1.32
N ALA A 82 -36.41 21.76 0.36
CA ALA A 82 -36.67 20.35 0.03
C ALA A 82 -35.38 19.69 -0.50
N ALA A 83 -35.22 18.41 -0.15
CA ALA A 83 -34.13 17.63 -0.65
C ALA A 83 -34.20 17.45 -2.17
N ALA A 84 -33.11 17.70 -2.87
CA ALA A 84 -33.05 17.56 -4.32
C ALA A 84 -31.59 17.20 -4.73
N CYS A 85 -31.47 16.46 -5.84
CA CYS A 85 -30.17 16.26 -6.45
C CYS A 85 -29.63 17.58 -7.01
N PRO A 86 -28.51 18.09 -6.51
CA PRO A 86 -27.80 19.16 -7.19
C PRO A 86 -27.17 18.65 -8.49
N ALA A 87 -26.61 19.56 -9.29
CA ALA A 87 -25.77 19.14 -10.42
C ALA A 87 -24.57 18.35 -9.92
N ASP A 88 -24.08 17.44 -10.77
CA ASP A 88 -22.87 16.68 -10.47
C ASP A 88 -21.71 17.63 -10.19
N ASP A 89 -20.97 17.33 -9.14
CA ASP A 89 -19.85 18.14 -8.69
C ASP A 89 -18.52 17.43 -8.94
N GLU A 90 -17.58 18.18 -9.47
CA GLU A 90 -16.18 17.80 -9.51
C GLU A 90 -15.36 18.69 -8.57
N TYR A 91 -14.77 18.06 -7.57
CA TYR A 91 -13.86 18.70 -6.62
C TYR A 91 -12.43 18.49 -7.11
N GLU A 92 -11.99 19.30 -8.08
CA GLU A 92 -10.74 19.10 -8.82
C GLU A 92 -9.48 19.24 -7.95
N SER A 93 -9.58 19.87 -6.80
CA SER A 93 -8.35 20.20 -6.08
C SER A 93 -8.53 20.26 -4.58
N PHE A 94 -8.05 19.25 -3.91
CA PHE A 94 -7.77 19.31 -2.48
C PHE A 94 -6.36 19.87 -2.19
N SER A 95 -5.84 20.75 -3.06
CA SER A 95 -4.46 21.25 -3.00
C SER A 95 -4.15 22.04 -1.72
N GLY A 96 -5.16 22.59 -1.06
CA GLY A 96 -5.04 23.28 0.23
C GLY A 96 -5.19 22.36 1.46
N VAL A 97 -5.48 21.07 1.26
CA VAL A 97 -5.73 20.14 2.35
C VAL A 97 -4.51 19.23 2.55
N ALA A 98 -3.90 19.33 3.72
CA ALA A 98 -2.76 18.47 4.06
C ALA A 98 -3.18 16.99 3.96
N GLY A 99 -2.38 16.20 3.24
CA GLY A 99 -2.65 14.78 3.02
C GLY A 99 -3.48 14.44 1.79
N LEU A 100 -4.15 15.40 1.14
CA LEU A 100 -4.95 15.20 -0.08
C LEU A 100 -4.35 15.89 -1.32
N TYR A 101 -3.08 16.24 -1.30
CA TYR A 101 -2.38 16.75 -2.47
C TYR A 101 -2.51 15.79 -3.65
N HIS A 102 -2.79 16.31 -4.84
CA HIS A 102 -3.02 15.52 -6.06
C HIS A 102 -4.16 14.51 -5.94
N CYS A 103 -5.16 14.83 -5.11
CA CYS A 103 -6.42 14.11 -5.07
C CYS A 103 -7.55 14.98 -5.60
N ASN A 104 -8.53 14.34 -6.23
CA ASN A 104 -9.80 14.91 -6.65
C ASN A 104 -10.94 13.99 -6.22
N ALA A 105 -12.16 14.48 -6.25
CA ALA A 105 -13.36 13.68 -6.08
C ALA A 105 -14.43 14.15 -7.07
N SER A 106 -15.13 13.20 -7.67
CA SER A 106 -16.33 13.44 -8.47
C SER A 106 -17.53 12.82 -7.78
N VAL A 107 -18.62 13.57 -7.70
CA VAL A 107 -19.84 13.11 -7.02
C VAL A 107 -21.04 13.29 -7.94
N SER A 108 -21.85 12.24 -8.04
CA SER A 108 -23.12 12.25 -8.73
C SER A 108 -24.26 11.88 -7.81
N CYS A 109 -25.46 12.42 -8.09
CA CYS A 109 -26.68 12.16 -7.37
C CYS A 109 -27.77 11.67 -8.31
N GLU A 110 -28.48 10.64 -7.92
CA GLU A 110 -29.61 10.07 -8.66
C GLU A 110 -30.82 9.92 -7.75
N LEU A 111 -31.98 10.43 -8.22
CA LEU A 111 -33.27 10.15 -7.60
C LEU A 111 -33.80 8.84 -8.19
N TYR A 112 -33.69 7.73 -7.46
CA TYR A 112 -34.00 6.39 -8.00
C TYR A 112 -35.40 5.86 -7.64
N ALA A 113 -36.04 6.41 -6.62
CA ALA A 113 -37.41 6.07 -6.26
C ALA A 113 -38.15 7.37 -5.89
N PRO A 114 -38.74 8.06 -6.89
CA PRO A 114 -39.50 9.24 -6.60
C PRO A 114 -40.89 8.84 -6.01
N ASP A 115 -41.22 9.51 -4.93
CA ASP A 115 -42.56 9.60 -4.36
C ASP A 115 -43.26 8.26 -4.05
N VAL A 116 -42.67 7.49 -3.16
CA VAL A 116 -43.42 6.46 -2.44
C VAL A 116 -43.87 7.08 -1.12
N GLU A 117 -45.14 7.39 -1.00
CA GLU A 117 -45.72 8.01 0.20
C GLU A 117 -45.11 9.37 0.58
N SER A 118 -44.79 10.22 -0.42
CA SER A 118 -44.10 11.52 -0.23
C SER A 118 -42.65 11.44 0.28
N VAL A 119 -42.03 10.31 0.13
CA VAL A 119 -40.60 10.12 0.49
C VAL A 119 -39.81 9.93 -0.78
N ASN A 120 -38.79 10.74 -0.99
CA ASN A 120 -37.83 10.61 -2.09
C ASN A 120 -36.57 9.85 -1.64
N TYR A 121 -36.11 8.96 -2.49
CA TYR A 121 -34.89 8.18 -2.26
C TYR A 121 -33.79 8.61 -3.22
N PHE A 122 -32.66 8.96 -2.67
CA PHE A 122 -31.51 9.47 -3.40
C PHE A 122 -30.34 8.47 -3.28
N ARG A 123 -29.68 8.25 -4.40
CA ARG A 123 -28.42 7.51 -4.45
C ARG A 123 -27.30 8.47 -4.83
N LEU A 124 -26.34 8.60 -3.96
CA LEU A 124 -25.13 9.42 -4.20
C LEU A 124 -23.94 8.51 -4.38
N THR A 125 -23.17 8.77 -5.43
CA THR A 125 -21.95 8.03 -5.73
C THR A 125 -20.79 9.02 -5.78
N SER A 126 -19.75 8.78 -4.95
CA SER A 126 -18.57 9.60 -4.94
C SER A 126 -17.35 8.76 -5.28
N THR A 127 -16.56 9.21 -6.24
CA THR A 127 -15.30 8.58 -6.66
C THR A 127 -14.16 9.54 -6.36
N GLY A 128 -13.28 9.13 -5.46
CA GLY A 128 -12.04 9.83 -5.15
C GLY A 128 -10.86 9.22 -5.88
N GLU A 129 -10.02 10.05 -6.45
CA GLU A 129 -8.81 9.65 -7.16
C GLU A 129 -7.61 10.41 -6.60
N CYS A 130 -6.50 9.72 -6.38
CA CYS A 130 -5.24 10.29 -5.95
C CYS A 130 -4.07 9.76 -6.77
N GLY A 131 -3.08 10.61 -6.99
CA GLY A 131 -1.88 10.30 -7.76
C GLY A 131 -1.56 11.39 -8.75
N SER A 132 -0.30 11.60 -9.10
CA SER A 132 0.08 12.57 -10.12
C SER A 132 0.27 11.89 -11.47
N SER A 133 -0.28 12.50 -12.52
CA SER A 133 0.05 12.16 -13.89
C SER A 133 1.39 12.77 -14.34
N ALA A 134 1.93 13.70 -13.57
CA ALA A 134 3.20 14.36 -13.85
C ALA A 134 4.33 13.63 -13.10
N ILE A 135 4.76 12.51 -13.65
CA ILE A 135 6.03 11.92 -13.26
C ILE A 135 7.06 12.38 -14.30
N ALA A 136 8.19 12.93 -13.79
CA ALA A 136 9.32 13.31 -14.60
C ALA A 136 9.68 12.17 -15.57
N GLU A 137 10.02 12.52 -16.81
CA GLU A 137 10.50 11.59 -17.83
C GLU A 137 11.51 10.63 -17.22
N GLY A 138 11.15 9.35 -17.17
CA GLY A 138 12.03 8.27 -16.68
C GLY A 138 11.50 7.37 -15.60
N SER A 139 10.38 7.66 -14.93
CA SER A 139 9.81 6.73 -13.94
C SER A 139 8.70 5.85 -14.55
N THR A 140 8.88 4.54 -14.48
CA THR A 140 7.99 3.54 -15.09
C THR A 140 6.73 3.24 -14.28
N GLY A 141 6.45 3.97 -13.19
CA GLY A 141 5.34 3.68 -12.30
C GLY A 141 4.50 4.91 -11.94
N ILE A 142 3.40 5.13 -12.66
CA ILE A 142 2.35 6.04 -12.21
C ILE A 142 1.56 5.31 -11.13
N VAL A 143 1.78 5.67 -9.86
CA VAL A 143 0.96 5.13 -8.78
C VAL A 143 -0.29 6.00 -8.67
N ARG A 144 -1.39 5.52 -9.23
CA ARG A 144 -2.71 6.15 -9.16
C ARG A 144 -3.67 5.18 -8.48
N SER A 145 -4.50 5.67 -7.60
CA SER A 145 -5.54 4.86 -6.96
C SER A 145 -6.86 5.59 -6.99
N SER A 146 -7.94 4.84 -7.23
CA SER A 146 -9.31 5.31 -7.20
C SER A 146 -10.11 4.50 -6.20
N ARG A 147 -11.03 5.16 -5.49
CA ARG A 147 -11.98 4.53 -4.57
C ARG A 147 -13.36 5.16 -4.77
N THR A 148 -14.37 4.32 -4.87
CA THR A 148 -15.76 4.74 -5.01
C THR A 148 -16.54 4.33 -3.77
N ILE A 149 -17.35 5.25 -3.27
CA ILE A 149 -18.31 5.02 -2.19
C ILE A 149 -19.72 5.39 -2.68
N GLN A 150 -20.71 4.70 -2.18
CA GLN A 150 -22.10 4.93 -2.52
C GLN A 150 -22.92 5.04 -1.24
N VAL A 151 -23.81 6.00 -1.19
CA VAL A 151 -24.72 6.25 -0.06
C VAL A 151 -26.14 6.35 -0.58
N GLU A 152 -27.05 5.68 0.09
CA GLU A 152 -28.47 5.82 -0.14
C GLU A 152 -29.09 6.62 1.01
N ALA A 153 -29.85 7.63 0.68
CA ALA A 153 -30.49 8.52 1.63
C ALA A 153 -31.93 8.76 1.24
N ARG A 154 -32.77 9.12 2.21
CA ARG A 154 -34.19 9.45 1.99
C ARG A 154 -34.50 10.81 2.59
N SER A 155 -35.43 11.52 1.93
CA SER A 155 -36.10 12.69 2.54
C SER A 155 -37.05 12.24 3.65
N LEU A 156 -37.13 13.02 4.71
CA LEU A 156 -38.10 12.87 5.78
C LEU A 156 -39.28 13.80 5.54
#